data_785b72d1449d8c8fa0eba4c02134d1e0
#
_entry.id   785b72d1449d8c8fa0eba4c02134d1e0
#
_cell.length_a   1.000
_cell.length_b   1.000
_cell.length_c   1.000
_cell.angle_alpha   90.00
_cell.angle_beta   90.00
_cell.angle_gamma   90.00
#
_symmetry.space_group_name_H-M   'P 1'
#
loop_
_entity.id
_entity.type
_entity.pdbx_description
1 polymer ?
#
loop_
_entity_poly.entity_id
_entity_poly.type
_entity_poly.pdbx_seq_one_letter_code
_entity_poly.pdbx_strand_id
1 'polypeptide(L)'
;MNYRLLGKSGLRVSEFCLGTMTFGEDWGWGSSKDDAKKIYDDFREAGGNFIDTANIYTNGTSESFLGEFLKGHRESVVLATKYTNAAPGTDPNAAGNHRKSMVQAVEASLNRLQTDYVDLYWVHIWDQITPVEEVMRALDDLVRQGKVLYIGISDAPAWWIAQANTLPTLRGWSPFVGLQIEYSLIERTVERELIPMAKALNLGVTAWSPLSSGVLTGKYHGHGSSEGGRMSSDMVKEFMPEEQRARRIVAAVKAVADETGRSMAQVALAWLRYRPVPVIPIIGARKLSQLKDNLASADVSLSANQLKTLAAASRIELGFPYEFYTRDLVRGMIYGGMRDRIVA
;
A
#
# COMPACT_ATOMS: atom_id res chain seq x y z
N MET A 1 -11.49 15.84 1.64
CA MET A 1 -10.20 15.12 1.86
C MET A 1 -9.67 15.46 3.25
N ASN A 2 -9.39 14.45 4.09
CA ASN A 2 -8.72 14.64 5.38
C ASN A 2 -7.22 14.33 5.23
N TYR A 3 -6.42 14.81 6.22
CA TYR A 3 -4.99 14.54 6.28
C TYR A 3 -4.64 13.83 7.59
N ARG A 4 -3.58 13.03 7.54
CA ARG A 4 -3.05 12.33 8.72
C ARG A 4 -1.53 12.30 8.69
N LEU A 5 -0.92 12.08 9.85
CA LEU A 5 0.51 11.88 9.93
C LEU A 5 0.88 10.51 9.37
N LEU A 6 1.99 10.43 8.65
CA LEU A 6 2.55 9.16 8.18
C LEU A 6 3.40 8.54 9.32
N GLY A 7 2.81 7.62 10.06
CA GLY A 7 3.45 6.99 11.19
C GLY A 7 3.91 7.99 12.25
N LYS A 8 5.14 7.78 12.76
CA LYS A 8 5.77 8.66 13.76
C LYS A 8 6.43 9.92 13.19
N SER A 9 6.24 10.19 11.89
CA SER A 9 6.78 11.39 11.25
C SER A 9 5.84 12.59 11.39
N GLY A 10 6.35 13.79 11.12
CA GLY A 10 5.54 15.01 10.98
C GLY A 10 4.92 15.18 9.59
N LEU A 11 5.16 14.25 8.65
CA LEU A 11 4.68 14.32 7.28
C LEU A 11 3.15 14.15 7.22
N ARG A 12 2.48 15.13 6.64
CA ARG A 12 1.01 15.13 6.47
C ARG A 12 0.64 14.63 5.09
N VAL A 13 -0.06 13.52 5.04
CA VAL A 13 -0.53 12.87 3.80
C VAL A 13 -2.05 12.83 3.76
N SER A 14 -2.63 12.89 2.57
CA SER A 14 -4.06 12.70 2.38
C SER A 14 -4.49 11.29 2.79
N GLU A 15 -5.74 11.16 3.23
CA GLU A 15 -6.33 9.88 3.67
C GLU A 15 -6.45 8.82 2.56
N PHE A 16 -6.25 9.23 1.30
CA PHE A 16 -6.02 8.37 0.14
C PHE A 16 -4.66 8.68 -0.48
N CYS A 17 -4.04 7.66 -1.05
CA CYS A 17 -2.84 7.78 -1.87
C CYS A 17 -3.20 7.47 -3.33
N LEU A 18 -2.81 8.31 -4.27
CA LEU A 18 -2.97 8.03 -5.70
C LEU A 18 -1.88 7.07 -6.16
N GLY A 19 -2.27 5.84 -6.51
CA GLY A 19 -1.37 4.86 -7.12
C GLY A 19 -1.30 5.05 -8.64
N THR A 20 -0.09 5.17 -9.16
CA THR A 20 0.16 5.49 -10.56
C THR A 20 0.72 4.34 -11.39
N MET A 21 0.62 3.10 -10.90
CA MET A 21 1.06 1.90 -11.65
C MET A 21 0.35 1.76 -13.01
N THR A 22 -0.82 2.38 -13.16
CA THR A 22 -1.59 2.38 -14.40
C THR A 22 -1.29 3.56 -15.33
N PHE A 23 -0.34 4.45 -15.00
CA PHE A 23 0.02 5.59 -15.83
C PHE A 23 1.06 5.15 -16.87
N GLY A 24 0.65 5.12 -18.14
CA GLY A 24 1.39 4.58 -19.27
C GLY A 24 0.76 3.30 -19.82
N GLU A 25 1.09 2.94 -21.04
CA GLU A 25 0.50 1.82 -21.78
C GLU A 25 1.55 0.76 -22.19
N ASP A 26 2.79 0.90 -21.68
CA ASP A 26 3.95 0.06 -22.05
C ASP A 26 3.76 -1.43 -21.76
N TRP A 27 2.86 -1.78 -20.85
CA TRP A 27 2.52 -3.18 -20.53
C TRP A 27 1.31 -3.72 -21.30
N GLY A 28 0.86 -3.00 -22.36
CA GLY A 28 -0.34 -3.35 -23.13
C GLY A 28 -1.66 -3.03 -22.42
N TRP A 29 -1.59 -2.39 -21.25
CA TRP A 29 -2.74 -1.89 -20.50
C TRP A 29 -2.31 -0.70 -19.63
N GLY A 30 -3.25 0.17 -19.33
CA GLY A 30 -2.96 1.36 -18.50
C GLY A 30 -3.83 2.53 -18.94
N SER A 31 -3.31 3.73 -18.76
CA SER A 31 -3.95 4.99 -19.13
C SER A 31 -3.01 5.77 -20.05
N SER A 32 -3.58 6.37 -21.09
CA SER A 32 -2.87 7.37 -21.87
C SER A 32 -2.39 8.52 -20.99
N LYS A 33 -1.45 9.31 -21.49
CA LYS A 33 -0.96 10.49 -20.76
C LYS A 33 -2.07 11.48 -20.43
N ASP A 34 -2.99 11.70 -21.36
CA ASP A 34 -4.10 12.63 -21.19
C ASP A 34 -5.10 12.15 -20.12
N ASP A 35 -5.40 10.85 -20.10
CA ASP A 35 -6.28 10.29 -19.07
C ASP A 35 -5.60 10.24 -17.70
N ALA A 36 -4.31 9.90 -17.66
CA ALA A 36 -3.48 9.95 -16.44
C ALA A 36 -3.45 11.38 -15.87
N LYS A 37 -3.30 12.40 -16.74
CA LYS A 37 -3.31 13.81 -16.32
C LYS A 37 -4.66 14.21 -15.73
N LYS A 38 -5.77 13.84 -16.35
CA LYS A 38 -7.13 14.12 -15.80
C LYS A 38 -7.33 13.46 -14.43
N ILE A 39 -6.86 12.22 -14.26
CA ILE A 39 -6.92 11.49 -12.98
C ILE A 39 -6.06 12.21 -11.92
N TYR A 40 -4.86 12.62 -12.29
CA TYR A 40 -3.97 13.37 -11.41
C TYR A 40 -4.60 14.70 -10.97
N ASP A 41 -5.13 15.49 -11.92
CA ASP A 41 -5.71 16.79 -11.64
C ASP A 41 -6.94 16.69 -10.73
N ASP A 42 -7.86 15.78 -11.03
CA ASP A 42 -9.08 15.57 -10.24
C ASP A 42 -8.73 15.09 -8.80
N PHE A 43 -7.69 14.25 -8.64
CA PHE A 43 -7.19 13.89 -7.32
C PHE A 43 -6.62 15.09 -6.55
N ARG A 44 -5.87 15.95 -7.22
CA ARG A 44 -5.32 17.20 -6.65
C ARG A 44 -6.43 18.19 -6.29
N GLU A 45 -7.42 18.38 -7.17
CA GLU A 45 -8.58 19.23 -6.93
C GLU A 45 -9.42 18.76 -5.73
N ALA A 46 -9.52 17.44 -5.53
CA ALA A 46 -10.14 16.85 -4.35
C ALA A 46 -9.32 17.05 -3.06
N GLY A 47 -8.14 17.71 -3.12
CA GLY A 47 -7.26 17.96 -1.99
C GLY A 47 -6.26 16.82 -1.72
N GLY A 48 -6.13 15.83 -2.61
CA GLY A 48 -5.15 14.76 -2.48
C GLY A 48 -3.73 15.30 -2.65
N ASN A 49 -2.82 14.93 -1.76
CA ASN A 49 -1.40 15.34 -1.84
C ASN A 49 -0.43 14.15 -1.86
N PHE A 50 -0.88 12.93 -1.64
CA PHE A 50 -0.03 11.76 -1.54
C PHE A 50 -0.11 10.92 -2.82
N ILE A 51 1.03 10.77 -3.51
CA ILE A 51 1.14 10.07 -4.81
C ILE A 51 2.21 9.01 -4.70
N ASP A 52 1.89 7.79 -5.13
CA ASP A 52 2.77 6.63 -5.11
C ASP A 52 3.04 6.10 -6.53
N THR A 53 4.31 6.04 -6.88
CA THR A 53 4.83 5.45 -8.12
C THR A 53 5.94 4.45 -7.82
N ALA A 54 6.65 3.96 -8.82
CA ALA A 54 7.85 3.17 -8.70
C ALA A 54 8.70 3.27 -9.98
N ASN A 55 10.00 3.01 -9.85
CA ASN A 55 10.97 3.02 -10.94
C ASN A 55 10.61 2.07 -12.09
N ILE A 56 9.94 0.94 -11.76
CA ILE A 56 9.57 -0.11 -12.73
C ILE A 56 8.21 0.13 -13.39
N TYR A 57 7.33 0.98 -12.85
CA TYR A 57 5.97 1.12 -13.34
C TYR A 57 5.95 1.63 -14.78
N THR A 58 5.33 0.82 -15.66
CA THR A 58 5.30 1.05 -17.10
C THR A 58 6.68 1.42 -17.66
N ASN A 59 7.71 0.66 -17.24
CA ASN A 59 9.11 0.83 -17.66
C ASN A 59 9.68 2.25 -17.39
N GLY A 60 9.18 2.95 -16.37
CA GLY A 60 9.55 4.32 -16.00
C GLY A 60 8.63 5.41 -16.57
N THR A 61 7.69 5.06 -17.43
CA THR A 61 6.73 6.02 -18.02
C THR A 61 5.87 6.69 -16.96
N SER A 62 5.45 5.94 -15.92
CA SER A 62 4.70 6.51 -14.80
C SER A 62 5.44 7.66 -14.11
N GLU A 63 6.74 7.49 -13.81
CA GLU A 63 7.55 8.57 -13.23
C GLU A 63 7.73 9.73 -14.21
N SER A 64 7.93 9.45 -15.49
CA SER A 64 8.10 10.50 -16.52
C SER A 64 6.84 11.35 -16.67
N PHE A 65 5.64 10.74 -16.65
CA PHE A 65 4.38 11.49 -16.65
C PHE A 65 4.26 12.38 -15.40
N LEU A 66 4.56 11.84 -14.23
CA LEU A 66 4.52 12.60 -12.98
C LEU A 66 5.51 13.76 -13.00
N GLY A 67 6.72 13.60 -13.55
CA GLY A 67 7.70 14.67 -13.68
C GLY A 67 7.15 15.87 -14.46
N GLU A 68 6.35 15.61 -15.51
CA GLU A 68 5.68 16.68 -16.23
C GLU A 68 4.48 17.27 -15.47
N PHE A 69 3.71 16.41 -14.80
CA PHE A 69 2.49 16.84 -14.09
C PHE A 69 2.80 17.69 -12.85
N LEU A 70 3.96 17.48 -12.22
CA LEU A 70 4.39 18.16 -11.01
C LEU A 70 4.96 19.58 -11.25
N LYS A 71 5.18 19.98 -12.49
CA LYS A 71 5.76 21.28 -12.81
C LYS A 71 4.96 22.43 -12.20
N GLY A 72 5.66 23.29 -11.45
CA GLY A 72 5.09 24.49 -10.82
C GLY A 72 4.37 24.27 -9.48
N HIS A 73 4.26 23.02 -8.99
CA HIS A 73 3.64 22.75 -7.69
C HIS A 73 4.21 21.53 -6.96
N ARG A 74 5.44 21.12 -7.28
CA ARG A 74 6.14 19.96 -6.68
C ARG A 74 6.11 19.96 -5.14
N GLU A 75 6.33 21.10 -4.52
CA GLU A 75 6.41 21.26 -3.06
C GLU A 75 5.08 21.01 -2.36
N SER A 76 3.96 21.08 -3.06
CA SER A 76 2.62 20.81 -2.52
C SER A 76 2.23 19.34 -2.56
N VAL A 77 3.12 18.46 -3.07
CA VAL A 77 2.86 17.03 -3.25
C VAL A 77 3.82 16.22 -2.40
N VAL A 78 3.30 15.23 -1.70
CA VAL A 78 4.07 14.15 -1.07
C VAL A 78 4.24 13.06 -2.13
N LEU A 79 5.41 13.02 -2.75
CA LEU A 79 5.75 12.11 -3.83
C LEU A 79 6.54 10.92 -3.29
N ALA A 80 6.01 9.72 -3.50
CA ALA A 80 6.67 8.48 -3.16
C ALA A 80 7.07 7.71 -4.43
N THR A 81 8.30 7.19 -4.46
CA THR A 81 8.73 6.20 -5.46
C THR A 81 9.46 5.05 -4.79
N LYS A 82 9.78 4.00 -5.56
CA LYS A 82 10.32 2.74 -5.06
C LYS A 82 11.52 2.30 -5.90
N TYR A 83 12.41 1.50 -5.27
CA TYR A 83 13.49 0.79 -5.96
C TYR A 83 13.42 -0.70 -5.65
N THR A 84 14.40 -1.47 -5.96
CA THR A 84 14.61 -2.90 -5.83
C THR A 84 14.41 -3.62 -7.16
N ASN A 85 13.28 -3.35 -7.82
CA ASN A 85 12.90 -4.04 -9.06
C ASN A 85 13.55 -3.39 -10.28
N ALA A 86 13.94 -4.23 -11.25
CA ALA A 86 14.39 -3.81 -12.57
C ALA A 86 13.77 -4.69 -13.66
N ALA A 87 13.78 -4.20 -14.90
CA ALA A 87 13.44 -5.05 -16.04
C ALA A 87 14.45 -6.20 -16.17
N PRO A 88 14.04 -7.37 -16.70
CA PRO A 88 14.94 -8.48 -16.96
C PRO A 88 16.15 -8.03 -17.80
N GLY A 89 17.34 -8.47 -17.40
CA GLY A 89 18.60 -8.08 -18.02
C GLY A 89 19.75 -8.97 -17.60
N THR A 90 20.96 -8.60 -18.00
CA THR A 90 22.20 -9.37 -17.72
C THR A 90 23.10 -8.76 -16.65
N ASP A 91 22.77 -7.55 -16.17
CA ASP A 91 23.55 -6.93 -15.08
C ASP A 91 23.02 -7.43 -13.71
N PRO A 92 23.81 -8.20 -12.94
CA PRO A 92 23.40 -8.73 -11.65
C PRO A 92 23.21 -7.65 -10.58
N ASN A 93 23.63 -6.40 -10.84
CA ASN A 93 23.50 -5.29 -9.93
C ASN A 93 22.40 -4.28 -10.33
N ALA A 94 21.61 -4.56 -11.36
CA ALA A 94 20.53 -3.67 -11.81
C ALA A 94 19.33 -3.68 -10.86
N ALA A 95 19.17 -4.74 -10.05
CA ALA A 95 18.07 -4.93 -9.10
C ALA A 95 18.62 -5.31 -7.72
N GLY A 96 17.71 -5.48 -6.74
CA GLY A 96 18.03 -5.86 -5.37
C GLY A 96 18.12 -4.68 -4.41
N ASN A 97 18.28 -4.99 -3.10
CA ASN A 97 18.24 -3.97 -2.05
C ASN A 97 19.60 -3.31 -1.78
N HIS A 98 20.69 -3.81 -2.39
CA HIS A 98 22.03 -3.34 -2.12
C HIS A 98 22.27 -1.89 -2.55
N ARG A 99 23.26 -1.25 -1.92
CA ARG A 99 23.60 0.17 -2.08
C ARG A 99 23.75 0.62 -3.55
N LYS A 100 24.44 -0.18 -4.39
CA LYS A 100 24.69 0.18 -5.79
C LYS A 100 23.37 0.32 -6.57
N SER A 101 22.50 -0.68 -6.50
CA SER A 101 21.17 -0.63 -7.13
C SER A 101 20.34 0.54 -6.61
N MET A 102 20.32 0.74 -5.29
CA MET A 102 19.58 1.83 -4.63
C MET A 102 19.99 3.21 -5.14
N VAL A 103 21.29 3.48 -5.21
CA VAL A 103 21.81 4.78 -5.68
C VAL A 103 21.51 4.99 -7.16
N GLN A 104 21.73 3.99 -7.99
CA GLN A 104 21.42 4.08 -9.42
C GLN A 104 19.93 4.30 -9.66
N ALA A 105 19.08 3.60 -8.93
CA ALA A 105 17.63 3.69 -9.07
C ALA A 105 17.11 5.08 -8.65
N VAL A 106 17.58 5.64 -7.52
CA VAL A 106 17.13 6.97 -7.07
C VAL A 106 17.53 8.05 -8.06
N GLU A 107 18.77 8.03 -8.57
CA GLU A 107 19.23 9.00 -9.57
C GLU A 107 18.38 8.94 -10.85
N ALA A 108 18.11 7.72 -11.34
CA ALA A 108 17.27 7.52 -12.50
C ALA A 108 15.82 7.99 -12.27
N SER A 109 15.27 7.75 -11.08
CA SER A 109 13.95 8.22 -10.69
C SER A 109 13.87 9.74 -10.60
N LEU A 110 14.83 10.39 -9.96
CA LEU A 110 14.89 11.85 -9.87
C LEU A 110 14.95 12.50 -11.26
N ASN A 111 15.72 11.92 -12.20
CA ASN A 111 15.78 12.38 -13.59
C ASN A 111 14.41 12.25 -14.30
N ARG A 112 13.71 11.10 -14.18
CA ARG A 112 12.38 10.91 -14.80
C ARG A 112 11.32 11.81 -14.17
N LEU A 113 11.36 11.97 -12.85
CA LEU A 113 10.45 12.82 -12.07
C LEU A 113 10.76 14.31 -12.19
N GLN A 114 11.89 14.70 -12.79
CA GLN A 114 12.32 16.08 -12.97
C GLN A 114 12.34 16.88 -11.65
N THR A 115 12.89 16.28 -10.59
CA THR A 115 12.97 16.85 -9.25
C THR A 115 14.28 16.46 -8.58
N ASP A 116 14.74 17.26 -7.61
CA ASP A 116 15.98 16.99 -6.89
C ASP A 116 15.79 16.08 -5.67
N TYR A 117 14.53 15.84 -5.28
CA TYR A 117 14.20 15.00 -4.11
C TYR A 117 12.87 14.26 -4.27
N VAL A 118 12.73 13.18 -3.52
CA VAL A 118 11.43 12.53 -3.26
C VAL A 118 11.09 12.62 -1.77
N ASP A 119 9.79 12.74 -1.47
CA ASP A 119 9.34 12.84 -0.09
C ASP A 119 9.44 11.51 0.64
N LEU A 120 9.13 10.42 -0.05
CA LEU A 120 9.15 9.08 0.52
C LEU A 120 9.79 8.09 -0.47
N TYR A 121 10.76 7.32 -0.01
CA TYR A 121 11.43 6.31 -0.80
C TYR A 121 11.21 4.93 -0.21
N TRP A 122 10.59 4.05 -1.00
CA TRP A 122 10.26 2.71 -0.56
C TRP A 122 11.33 1.71 -0.97
N VAL A 123 11.74 0.84 -0.06
CA VAL A 123 12.21 -0.50 -0.43
C VAL A 123 11.01 -1.26 -0.95
N HIS A 124 10.98 -1.58 -2.27
CA HIS A 124 9.77 -2.10 -2.92
C HIS A 124 9.44 -3.52 -2.46
N ILE A 125 10.47 -4.35 -2.31
CA ILE A 125 10.37 -5.73 -1.84
C ILE A 125 11.70 -6.15 -1.21
N TRP A 126 11.67 -7.03 -0.23
CA TRP A 126 12.87 -7.63 0.37
C TRP A 126 13.48 -8.66 -0.59
N ASP A 127 14.75 -8.50 -0.92
CA ASP A 127 15.49 -9.39 -1.86
C ASP A 127 16.05 -10.66 -1.22
N GLN A 128 15.84 -10.83 0.09
CA GLN A 128 16.24 -12.01 0.90
C GLN A 128 17.74 -12.23 1.07
N ILE A 129 18.59 -11.41 0.47
CA ILE A 129 20.05 -11.62 0.46
C ILE A 129 20.85 -10.41 0.94
N THR A 130 20.39 -9.19 0.72
CA THR A 130 21.14 -7.99 1.14
C THR A 130 21.06 -7.81 2.67
N PRO A 131 22.23 -7.66 3.36
CA PRO A 131 22.24 -7.39 4.80
C PRO A 131 21.44 -6.14 5.18
N VAL A 132 20.64 -6.23 6.23
CA VAL A 132 19.78 -5.14 6.69
C VAL A 132 20.57 -3.87 7.03
N GLU A 133 21.76 -4.02 7.58
CA GLU A 133 22.66 -2.91 7.91
C GLU A 133 23.09 -2.12 6.68
N GLU A 134 23.38 -2.81 5.57
CA GLU A 134 23.72 -2.16 4.29
C GLU A 134 22.53 -1.36 3.77
N VAL A 135 21.33 -1.95 3.77
CA VAL A 135 20.10 -1.29 3.30
C VAL A 135 19.84 -0.02 4.12
N MET A 136 19.82 -0.15 5.46
CA MET A 136 19.49 0.97 6.34
C MET A 136 20.54 2.08 6.31
N ARG A 137 21.83 1.70 6.22
CA ARG A 137 22.90 2.69 6.10
C ARG A 137 22.84 3.44 4.77
N ALA A 138 22.59 2.73 3.66
CA ALA A 138 22.48 3.35 2.36
C ALA A 138 21.28 4.31 2.25
N LEU A 139 20.13 3.93 2.83
CA LEU A 139 18.96 4.79 2.92
C LEU A 139 19.22 6.05 3.77
N ASP A 140 19.89 5.91 4.91
CA ASP A 140 20.28 7.06 5.76
C ASP A 140 21.21 8.03 5.00
N ASP A 141 22.15 7.51 4.21
CA ASP A 141 23.02 8.34 3.38
C ASP A 141 22.21 9.16 2.34
N LEU A 142 21.18 8.59 1.72
CA LEU A 142 20.30 9.31 0.78
C LEU A 142 19.47 10.39 1.50
N VAL A 143 19.02 10.12 2.73
CA VAL A 143 18.32 11.13 3.54
C VAL A 143 19.27 12.27 3.90
N ARG A 144 20.48 11.97 4.33
CA ARG A 144 21.52 13.00 4.66
C ARG A 144 21.93 13.85 3.45
N GLN A 145 21.87 13.27 2.24
CA GLN A 145 22.10 14.00 0.99
C GLN A 145 20.92 14.88 0.57
N GLY A 146 19.76 14.76 1.23
CA GLY A 146 18.54 15.49 0.88
C GLY A 146 17.81 14.99 -0.37
N LYS A 147 18.25 13.87 -0.96
CA LYS A 147 17.60 13.24 -2.13
C LYS A 147 16.32 12.53 -1.76
N VAL A 148 16.20 12.12 -0.51
CA VAL A 148 15.06 11.42 0.09
C VAL A 148 14.74 12.09 1.43
N LEU A 149 13.48 12.42 1.70
CA LEU A 149 13.13 13.05 2.97
C LEU A 149 12.71 12.01 4.03
N TYR A 150 11.97 10.99 3.62
CA TYR A 150 11.51 9.89 4.48
C TYR A 150 11.69 8.56 3.78
N ILE A 151 11.82 7.50 4.55
CA ILE A 151 11.99 6.15 4.03
C ILE A 151 10.89 5.22 4.52
N GLY A 152 10.53 4.24 3.69
CA GLY A 152 9.53 3.23 3.97
C GLY A 152 9.92 1.86 3.42
N ILE A 153 9.14 0.87 3.81
CA ILE A 153 9.34 -0.53 3.42
C ILE A 153 8.04 -1.10 2.87
N SER A 154 8.13 -1.89 1.80
CA SER A 154 7.05 -2.69 1.25
C SER A 154 7.46 -4.16 1.20
N ASP A 155 6.50 -5.05 1.25
CA ASP A 155 6.59 -6.49 0.97
C ASP A 155 7.83 -7.19 1.58
N ALA A 156 7.98 -7.05 2.90
CA ALA A 156 9.02 -7.68 3.70
C ALA A 156 8.43 -8.33 4.97
N PRO A 157 9.10 -9.38 5.54
CA PRO A 157 8.64 -10.02 6.76
C PRO A 157 8.70 -9.07 7.97
N ALA A 158 7.75 -9.21 8.89
CA ALA A 158 7.68 -8.36 10.08
C ALA A 158 8.96 -8.40 10.92
N TRP A 159 9.60 -9.58 11.06
CA TRP A 159 10.84 -9.72 11.81
C TRP A 159 12.00 -8.90 11.22
N TRP A 160 12.09 -8.87 9.87
CA TRP A 160 13.12 -8.10 9.17
C TRP A 160 12.89 -6.59 9.33
N ILE A 161 11.64 -6.15 9.22
CA ILE A 161 11.25 -4.74 9.40
C ILE A 161 11.54 -4.29 10.85
N ALA A 162 11.22 -5.13 11.84
CA ALA A 162 11.51 -4.84 13.25
C ALA A 162 13.01 -4.70 13.50
N GLN A 163 13.83 -5.59 12.93
CA GLN A 163 15.29 -5.51 12.99
C GLN A 163 15.77 -4.20 12.32
N ALA A 164 15.31 -3.92 11.11
CA ALA A 164 15.64 -2.70 10.37
C ALA A 164 15.34 -1.44 11.16
N ASN A 165 14.18 -1.36 11.82
CA ASN A 165 13.78 -0.19 12.61
C ASN A 165 14.42 -0.11 14.02
N THR A 166 15.10 -1.15 14.46
CA THR A 166 15.90 -1.10 15.70
C THR A 166 17.27 -0.43 15.46
N LEU A 167 17.89 -0.65 14.30
CA LEU A 167 19.20 -0.08 13.97
C LEU A 167 19.26 1.45 14.06
N PRO A 168 18.29 2.22 13.55
CA PRO A 168 18.25 3.68 13.68
C PRO A 168 18.36 4.17 15.11
N THR A 169 17.69 3.55 16.05
CA THR A 169 17.76 3.92 17.47
C THR A 169 19.17 3.74 18.04
N LEU A 170 19.90 2.72 17.59
CA LEU A 170 21.26 2.39 18.06
C LEU A 170 22.36 3.17 17.31
N ARG A 171 22.11 3.57 16.06
CA ARG A 171 23.11 4.13 15.17
C ARG A 171 22.88 5.61 14.82
N GLY A 172 21.75 6.20 15.24
CA GLY A 172 21.37 7.56 14.85
C GLY A 172 21.04 7.70 13.35
N TRP A 173 20.46 6.63 12.76
CA TRP A 173 20.03 6.62 11.37
C TRP A 173 18.55 6.95 11.23
N SER A 174 18.11 7.16 10.00
CA SER A 174 16.72 7.39 9.66
C SER A 174 15.91 6.09 9.72
N PRO A 175 14.79 6.04 10.48
CA PRO A 175 13.94 4.85 10.54
C PRO A 175 12.93 4.83 9.39
N PHE A 176 12.38 3.66 9.06
CA PHE A 176 11.17 3.59 8.27
C PHE A 176 10.02 4.31 9.02
N VAL A 177 9.28 5.13 8.30
CA VAL A 177 8.09 5.82 8.81
C VAL A 177 6.80 5.22 8.23
N GLY A 178 6.91 4.46 7.13
CA GLY A 178 5.79 3.86 6.41
C GLY A 178 6.00 2.38 6.12
N LEU A 179 4.89 1.66 6.06
CA LEU A 179 4.77 0.26 5.65
C LEU A 179 3.74 0.19 4.52
N GLN A 180 4.14 -0.33 3.36
CA GLN A 180 3.25 -0.57 2.23
C GLN A 180 3.02 -2.07 2.05
N ILE A 181 1.76 -2.53 2.09
CA ILE A 181 1.40 -3.95 2.09
C ILE A 181 0.16 -4.21 1.25
N GLU A 182 0.00 -5.45 0.75
CA GLU A 182 -1.28 -5.90 0.23
C GLU A 182 -2.30 -5.99 1.37
N TYR A 183 -3.38 -5.21 1.29
CA TYR A 183 -4.40 -5.27 2.32
C TYR A 183 -5.78 -4.95 1.77
N SER A 184 -6.67 -5.90 1.92
CA SER A 184 -8.06 -5.80 1.45
C SER A 184 -8.95 -6.75 2.26
N LEU A 185 -10.25 -6.78 1.96
CA LEU A 185 -11.15 -7.83 2.50
C LEU A 185 -10.74 -9.24 2.07
N ILE A 186 -10.04 -9.38 0.95
CA ILE A 186 -9.56 -10.67 0.44
C ILE A 186 -8.23 -11.04 1.09
N GLU A 187 -7.24 -10.15 1.05
CA GLU A 187 -5.93 -10.39 1.66
C GLU A 187 -5.87 -9.75 3.05
N ARG A 188 -5.87 -10.61 4.09
CA ARG A 188 -5.85 -10.20 5.49
C ARG A 188 -4.73 -10.87 6.30
N THR A 189 -3.88 -11.68 5.66
CA THR A 189 -2.79 -12.39 6.35
C THR A 189 -1.79 -11.43 7.02
N VAL A 190 -1.70 -10.22 6.54
CA VAL A 190 -0.95 -9.11 7.16
C VAL A 190 -1.38 -8.81 8.61
N GLU A 191 -2.59 -9.21 9.00
CA GLU A 191 -3.11 -9.04 10.37
C GLU A 191 -2.44 -9.97 11.39
N ARG A 192 -1.69 -11.00 10.93
CA ARG A 192 -0.92 -11.89 11.81
C ARG A 192 0.25 -11.17 12.47
N GLU A 193 1.11 -10.54 11.66
CA GLU A 193 2.38 -9.97 12.11
C GLU A 193 2.57 -8.51 11.72
N LEU A 194 2.31 -8.17 10.44
CA LEU A 194 2.64 -6.87 9.88
C LEU A 194 1.83 -5.73 10.51
N ILE A 195 0.54 -5.91 10.70
CA ILE A 195 -0.31 -4.89 11.35
C ILE A 195 0.03 -4.72 12.84
N PRO A 196 0.17 -5.80 13.66
CA PRO A 196 0.65 -5.67 15.04
C PRO A 196 2.02 -5.00 15.14
N MET A 197 2.98 -5.35 14.29
CA MET A 197 4.29 -4.72 14.21
C MET A 197 4.18 -3.23 13.85
N ALA A 198 3.40 -2.89 12.81
CA ALA A 198 3.21 -1.50 12.39
C ALA A 198 2.63 -0.65 13.53
N LYS A 199 1.69 -1.21 14.31
CA LYS A 199 1.15 -0.56 15.51
C LYS A 199 2.23 -0.34 16.58
N ALA A 200 3.03 -1.36 16.86
CA ALA A 200 4.08 -1.30 17.89
C ALA A 200 5.19 -0.31 17.53
N LEU A 201 5.56 -0.23 16.24
CA LEU A 201 6.60 0.67 15.73
C LEU A 201 6.06 2.03 15.28
N ASN A 202 4.75 2.26 15.37
CA ASN A 202 4.04 3.45 14.89
C ASN A 202 4.41 3.78 13.43
N LEU A 203 4.24 2.79 12.53
CA LEU A 203 4.40 2.97 11.09
C LEU A 203 3.07 3.39 10.45
N GLY A 204 3.13 4.32 9.50
CA GLY A 204 1.99 4.64 8.65
C GLY A 204 1.76 3.50 7.66
N VAL A 205 0.55 2.95 7.61
CA VAL A 205 0.23 1.82 6.73
C VAL A 205 -0.43 2.32 5.46
N THR A 206 0.14 1.96 4.30
CA THR A 206 -0.49 2.12 2.99
C THR A 206 -0.87 0.75 2.43
N ALA A 207 -2.09 0.64 1.91
CA ALA A 207 -2.61 -0.61 1.38
C ALA A 207 -2.58 -0.59 -0.16
N TRP A 208 -1.72 -1.41 -0.78
CA TRP A 208 -1.82 -1.64 -2.22
C TRP A 208 -2.87 -2.73 -2.51
N SER A 209 -3.39 -2.74 -3.74
CA SER A 209 -4.50 -3.62 -4.16
C SER A 209 -5.72 -3.62 -3.22
N PRO A 210 -6.19 -2.48 -2.70
CA PRO A 210 -7.28 -2.44 -1.72
C PRO A 210 -8.61 -2.99 -2.26
N LEU A 211 -8.74 -3.10 -3.59
CA LEU A 211 -9.87 -3.71 -4.30
C LEU A 211 -9.53 -5.07 -4.91
N SER A 212 -8.37 -5.67 -4.55
CA SER A 212 -7.91 -6.98 -5.06
C SER A 212 -8.02 -7.07 -6.58
N SER A 213 -7.25 -6.24 -7.29
CA SER A 213 -7.25 -6.14 -8.76
C SER A 213 -8.64 -5.92 -9.39
N GLY A 214 -9.58 -5.40 -8.58
CA GLY A 214 -10.96 -5.13 -8.97
C GLY A 214 -11.95 -6.26 -8.70
N VAL A 215 -11.54 -7.35 -8.04
CA VAL A 215 -12.43 -8.44 -7.62
C VAL A 215 -13.52 -7.93 -6.70
N LEU A 216 -13.18 -7.07 -5.75
CA LEU A 216 -14.12 -6.47 -4.80
C LEU A 216 -15.09 -5.44 -5.40
N THR A 217 -14.95 -5.11 -6.70
CA THR A 217 -15.94 -4.27 -7.40
C THR A 217 -17.13 -5.07 -7.94
N GLY A 218 -17.09 -6.40 -7.88
CA GLY A 218 -18.14 -7.28 -8.39
C GLY A 218 -18.12 -7.52 -9.91
N LYS A 219 -17.27 -6.85 -10.68
CA LYS A 219 -17.27 -6.90 -12.15
C LYS A 219 -16.89 -8.26 -12.75
N TYR A 220 -16.34 -9.17 -11.96
CA TYR A 220 -15.96 -10.52 -12.38
C TYR A 220 -16.96 -11.61 -11.94
N HIS A 221 -18.05 -11.24 -11.27
CA HIS A 221 -19.13 -12.13 -10.85
C HIS A 221 -20.34 -11.97 -11.77
N GLY A 222 -20.32 -12.64 -12.91
CA GLY A 222 -21.37 -12.71 -13.93
C GLY A 222 -20.82 -13.33 -15.20
N HIS A 223 -21.64 -14.00 -16.00
CA HIS A 223 -21.25 -14.53 -17.30
C HIS A 223 -20.84 -13.39 -18.25
N GLY A 224 -19.58 -13.07 -18.29
CA GLY A 224 -19.00 -12.08 -19.19
C GLY A 224 -17.60 -11.69 -18.70
N SER A 225 -16.57 -12.45 -19.11
CA SER A 225 -15.21 -11.94 -19.11
C SER A 225 -15.20 -10.67 -19.99
N SER A 226 -14.99 -9.51 -19.40
CA SER A 226 -14.76 -8.31 -20.22
C SER A 226 -13.43 -8.52 -20.97
N GLU A 227 -13.53 -8.85 -22.26
CA GLU A 227 -12.39 -8.86 -23.16
C GLU A 227 -11.65 -7.52 -23.06
N GLY A 228 -10.32 -7.55 -22.91
CA GLY A 228 -9.47 -6.35 -22.86
C GLY A 228 -9.26 -5.71 -21.49
N GLY A 229 -9.59 -6.37 -20.36
CA GLY A 229 -9.29 -5.88 -19.02
C GLY A 229 -7.89 -6.27 -18.54
N ARG A 230 -7.44 -5.65 -17.42
CA ARG A 230 -6.20 -5.98 -16.67
C ARG A 230 -6.05 -7.49 -16.40
N MET A 231 -7.17 -8.22 -16.32
CA MET A 231 -7.26 -9.68 -16.12
C MET A 231 -6.76 -10.53 -17.29
N SER A 232 -6.59 -9.96 -18.47
CA SER A 232 -5.98 -10.67 -19.61
C SER A 232 -4.46 -10.80 -19.49
N SER A 233 -3.83 -10.02 -18.60
CA SER A 233 -2.41 -10.07 -18.31
C SER A 233 -2.08 -11.25 -17.39
N ASP A 234 -1.11 -12.09 -17.76
CA ASP A 234 -0.66 -13.21 -16.94
C ASP A 234 -0.12 -12.75 -15.58
N MET A 235 0.52 -11.59 -15.53
CA MET A 235 0.94 -10.94 -14.29
C MET A 235 -0.21 -10.77 -13.28
N VAL A 236 -1.41 -10.42 -13.75
CA VAL A 236 -2.56 -10.20 -12.86
C VAL A 236 -3.23 -11.50 -12.47
N LYS A 237 -3.20 -12.51 -13.33
CA LYS A 237 -3.75 -13.84 -13.02
C LYS A 237 -3.02 -14.50 -11.85
N GLU A 238 -1.70 -14.27 -11.73
CA GLU A 238 -0.89 -14.81 -10.63
C GLU A 238 -1.31 -14.29 -9.25
N PHE A 239 -1.90 -13.10 -9.19
CA PHE A 239 -2.42 -12.48 -7.93
C PHE A 239 -3.91 -12.71 -7.71
N MET A 240 -4.54 -13.67 -8.41
CA MET A 240 -5.96 -13.94 -8.21
C MET A 240 -6.19 -14.76 -6.94
N PRO A 241 -7.16 -14.35 -6.11
CA PRO A 241 -7.50 -15.08 -4.90
C PRO A 241 -8.19 -16.41 -5.20
N GLU A 242 -8.18 -17.32 -4.23
CA GLU A 242 -8.97 -18.54 -4.27
C GLU A 242 -10.45 -18.21 -4.55
N GLU A 243 -11.02 -18.87 -5.56
CA GLU A 243 -12.33 -18.50 -6.11
C GLU A 243 -13.47 -18.63 -5.08
N GLN A 244 -13.51 -19.70 -4.30
CA GLN A 244 -14.58 -19.93 -3.33
C GLN A 244 -14.54 -18.87 -2.21
N ARG A 245 -13.35 -18.54 -1.71
CA ARG A 245 -13.15 -17.48 -0.72
C ARG A 245 -13.56 -16.11 -1.28
N ALA A 246 -13.10 -15.80 -2.51
CA ALA A 246 -13.44 -14.56 -3.17
C ALA A 246 -14.95 -14.38 -3.36
N ARG A 247 -15.65 -15.41 -3.84
CA ARG A 247 -17.11 -15.39 -4.03
C ARG A 247 -17.87 -15.09 -2.74
N ARG A 248 -17.50 -15.72 -1.63
CA ARG A 248 -18.13 -15.49 -0.32
C ARG A 248 -17.94 -14.03 0.14
N ILE A 249 -16.73 -13.51 0.00
CA ILE A 249 -16.41 -12.12 0.41
C ILE A 249 -17.14 -11.12 -0.48
N VAL A 250 -17.14 -11.32 -1.79
CA VAL A 250 -17.83 -10.45 -2.75
C VAL A 250 -19.34 -10.43 -2.49
N ALA A 251 -19.96 -11.59 -2.17
CA ALA A 251 -21.37 -11.64 -1.80
C ALA A 251 -21.67 -10.80 -0.54
N ALA A 252 -20.80 -10.83 0.47
CA ALA A 252 -20.95 -10.01 1.67
C ALA A 252 -20.77 -8.51 1.37
N VAL A 253 -19.77 -8.14 0.54
CA VAL A 253 -19.57 -6.75 0.10
C VAL A 253 -20.80 -6.27 -0.67
N LYS A 254 -21.34 -7.10 -1.58
CA LYS A 254 -22.55 -6.75 -2.33
C LYS A 254 -23.76 -6.52 -1.40
N ALA A 255 -23.99 -7.40 -0.44
CA ALA A 255 -25.09 -7.22 0.51
C ALA A 255 -24.99 -5.88 1.26
N VAL A 256 -23.80 -5.54 1.76
CA VAL A 256 -23.57 -4.25 2.44
C VAL A 256 -23.69 -3.06 1.47
N ALA A 257 -23.26 -3.21 0.23
CA ALA A 257 -23.41 -2.20 -0.80
C ALA A 257 -24.90 -1.92 -1.11
N ASP A 258 -25.70 -2.98 -1.26
CA ASP A 258 -27.15 -2.87 -1.47
C ASP A 258 -27.86 -2.19 -0.27
N GLU A 259 -27.49 -2.54 0.98
CA GLU A 259 -28.04 -1.91 2.19
C GLU A 259 -27.71 -0.42 2.31
N THR A 260 -26.52 -0.01 1.89
CA THR A 260 -26.03 1.36 2.06
C THR A 260 -26.31 2.26 0.86
N GLY A 261 -26.75 1.67 -0.27
CA GLY A 261 -26.90 2.37 -1.55
C GLY A 261 -25.55 2.87 -2.11
N ARG A 262 -24.44 2.22 -1.74
CA ARG A 262 -23.08 2.57 -2.15
C ARG A 262 -22.53 1.56 -3.13
N SER A 263 -21.47 1.93 -3.87
CA SER A 263 -20.79 0.96 -4.71
C SER A 263 -20.02 -0.06 -3.87
N MET A 264 -19.81 -1.25 -4.43
CA MET A 264 -19.01 -2.29 -3.78
C MET A 264 -17.55 -1.81 -3.54
N ALA A 265 -17.00 -1.03 -4.46
CA ALA A 265 -15.69 -0.41 -4.31
C ALA A 265 -15.65 0.53 -3.11
N GLN A 266 -16.66 1.38 -2.96
CA GLN A 266 -16.77 2.30 -1.82
C GLN A 266 -16.85 1.56 -0.48
N VAL A 267 -17.64 0.49 -0.39
CA VAL A 267 -17.74 -0.35 0.82
C VAL A 267 -16.39 -0.99 1.16
N ALA A 268 -15.71 -1.58 0.17
CA ALA A 268 -14.43 -2.25 0.37
C ALA A 268 -13.33 -1.27 0.81
N LEU A 269 -13.27 -0.08 0.23
CA LEU A 269 -12.32 0.96 0.62
C LEU A 269 -12.64 1.53 2.02
N ALA A 270 -13.92 1.80 2.30
CA ALA A 270 -14.35 2.28 3.60
C ALA A 270 -14.01 1.31 4.73
N TRP A 271 -14.09 -0.01 4.50
CA TRP A 271 -13.73 -1.02 5.49
C TRP A 271 -12.30 -0.87 6.01
N LEU A 272 -11.33 -0.44 5.20
CA LEU A 272 -9.94 -0.22 5.61
C LEU A 272 -9.80 0.87 6.69
N ARG A 273 -10.72 1.83 6.75
CA ARG A 273 -10.72 2.89 7.76
C ARG A 273 -11.05 2.40 9.17
N TYR A 274 -11.63 1.21 9.30
CA TYR A 274 -12.00 0.59 10.58
C TYR A 274 -10.97 -0.45 11.05
N ARG A 275 -9.74 -0.37 10.55
CA ARG A 275 -8.67 -1.28 10.97
C ARG A 275 -8.01 -0.81 12.28
N PRO A 276 -7.31 -1.71 13.01
CA PRO A 276 -6.68 -1.39 14.30
C PRO A 276 -5.59 -0.31 14.22
N VAL A 277 -5.09 -0.04 13.03
CA VAL A 277 -4.16 1.05 12.70
C VAL A 277 -4.76 1.88 11.57
N PRO A 278 -4.43 3.18 11.48
CA PRO A 278 -4.80 3.98 10.33
C PRO A 278 -4.21 3.41 9.04
N VAL A 279 -5.07 2.99 8.11
CA VAL A 279 -4.67 2.49 6.79
C VAL A 279 -5.03 3.52 5.73
N ILE A 280 -4.09 3.82 4.85
CA ILE A 280 -4.25 4.72 3.71
C ILE A 280 -4.37 3.84 2.45
N PRO A 281 -5.55 3.73 1.83
CA PRO A 281 -5.69 2.98 0.59
C PRO A 281 -4.92 3.65 -0.55
N ILE A 282 -4.14 2.87 -1.29
CA ILE A 282 -3.57 3.30 -2.57
C ILE A 282 -4.61 3.03 -3.64
N ILE A 283 -5.28 4.09 -4.07
CA ILE A 283 -6.33 4.02 -5.09
C ILE A 283 -5.75 4.20 -6.48
N GLY A 284 -5.88 3.18 -7.33
CA GLY A 284 -5.54 3.25 -8.74
C GLY A 284 -6.79 3.44 -9.59
N ALA A 285 -6.66 4.15 -10.69
CA ALA A 285 -7.72 4.33 -11.67
C ALA A 285 -7.15 4.36 -13.09
N ARG A 286 -7.91 3.84 -14.06
CA ARG A 286 -7.63 4.00 -15.50
C ARG A 286 -8.62 4.96 -16.17
N LYS A 287 -9.69 5.29 -15.48
CA LYS A 287 -10.73 6.23 -15.92
C LYS A 287 -11.09 7.15 -14.78
N LEU A 288 -11.39 8.40 -15.10
CA LEU A 288 -11.78 9.41 -14.11
C LEU A 288 -13.00 8.98 -13.26
N SER A 289 -13.95 8.26 -13.86
CA SER A 289 -15.11 7.74 -13.12
C SER A 289 -14.74 6.77 -12.00
N GLN A 290 -13.69 5.98 -12.19
CA GLN A 290 -13.18 5.06 -11.16
C GLN A 290 -12.54 5.85 -9.99
N LEU A 291 -11.78 6.90 -10.29
CA LEU A 291 -11.21 7.76 -9.25
C LEU A 291 -12.32 8.41 -8.41
N LYS A 292 -13.33 8.98 -9.06
CA LYS A 292 -14.47 9.62 -8.37
C LYS A 292 -15.24 8.64 -7.49
N ASP A 293 -15.48 7.43 -7.97
CA ASP A 293 -16.13 6.37 -7.19
C ASP A 293 -15.28 5.98 -5.96
N ASN A 294 -13.96 5.81 -6.15
CA ASN A 294 -13.04 5.50 -5.06
C ASN A 294 -12.98 6.62 -4.00
N LEU A 295 -12.88 7.88 -4.41
CA LEU A 295 -12.84 9.02 -3.50
C LEU A 295 -14.14 9.17 -2.69
N ALA A 296 -15.28 8.87 -3.28
CA ALA A 296 -16.58 8.91 -2.60
C ALA A 296 -16.69 7.89 -1.43
N SER A 297 -15.74 6.94 -1.32
CA SER A 297 -15.65 6.06 -0.15
C SER A 297 -15.33 6.79 1.15
N ALA A 298 -14.80 8.02 1.08
CA ALA A 298 -14.56 8.88 2.26
C ALA A 298 -15.84 9.15 3.07
N ASP A 299 -16.98 9.25 2.39
CA ASP A 299 -18.27 9.58 2.98
C ASP A 299 -19.08 8.34 3.40
N VAL A 300 -18.52 7.14 3.25
CA VAL A 300 -19.19 5.88 3.63
C VAL A 300 -18.96 5.59 5.10
N SER A 301 -20.03 5.51 5.88
CA SER A 301 -20.02 5.03 7.25
C SER A 301 -20.58 3.62 7.29
N LEU A 302 -19.86 2.70 7.93
CA LEU A 302 -20.27 1.31 8.12
C LEU A 302 -20.71 1.07 9.57
N SER A 303 -21.91 0.53 9.75
CA SER A 303 -22.42 0.16 11.06
C SER A 303 -21.66 -1.05 11.65
N ALA A 304 -21.79 -1.26 12.96
CA ALA A 304 -21.19 -2.42 13.64
C ALA A 304 -21.64 -3.76 13.04
N ASN A 305 -22.92 -3.87 12.63
CA ASN A 305 -23.44 -5.08 11.99
C ASN A 305 -22.83 -5.31 10.61
N GLN A 306 -22.69 -4.27 9.79
CA GLN A 306 -22.05 -4.35 8.47
C GLN A 306 -20.58 -4.74 8.60
N LEU A 307 -19.86 -4.13 9.54
CA LEU A 307 -18.47 -4.50 9.85
C LEU A 307 -18.37 -5.96 10.30
N LYS A 308 -19.30 -6.45 11.13
CA LYS A 308 -19.35 -7.85 11.56
C LYS A 308 -19.60 -8.81 10.39
N THR A 309 -20.51 -8.46 9.48
CA THR A 309 -20.80 -9.24 8.26
C THR A 309 -19.54 -9.35 7.38
N LEU A 310 -18.88 -8.22 7.10
CA LEU A 310 -17.66 -8.21 6.30
C LEU A 310 -16.52 -8.97 6.98
N ALA A 311 -16.37 -8.82 8.31
CA ALA A 311 -15.35 -9.52 9.08
C ALA A 311 -15.56 -11.04 9.08
N ALA A 312 -16.79 -11.50 9.24
CA ALA A 312 -17.13 -12.93 9.23
C ALA A 312 -16.84 -13.57 7.86
N ALA A 313 -17.25 -12.90 6.77
CA ALA A 313 -17.02 -13.39 5.42
C ALA A 313 -15.52 -13.45 5.04
N SER A 314 -14.71 -12.51 5.56
CA SER A 314 -13.31 -12.36 5.21
C SER A 314 -12.33 -12.89 6.27
N ARG A 315 -12.81 -13.55 7.30
CA ARG A 315 -11.99 -14.06 8.42
C ARG A 315 -10.84 -14.93 7.91
N ILE A 316 -9.69 -14.77 8.55
CA ILE A 316 -8.52 -15.63 8.42
C ILE A 316 -8.25 -16.33 9.75
N GLU A 317 -7.56 -17.45 9.69
CA GLU A 317 -6.96 -18.08 10.87
C GLU A 317 -5.66 -17.37 11.19
N LEU A 318 -5.50 -16.90 12.42
CA LEU A 318 -4.25 -16.25 12.84
C LEU A 318 -3.12 -17.26 13.07
N GLY A 319 -3.48 -18.51 13.41
CA GLY A 319 -2.51 -19.57 13.67
C GLY A 319 -1.75 -19.40 14.98
N PHE A 320 -0.71 -20.26 15.17
CA PHE A 320 0.20 -20.13 16.32
C PHE A 320 1.16 -18.95 16.09
N PRO A 321 1.49 -18.15 17.15
CA PRO A 321 1.05 -18.30 18.55
C PRO A 321 -0.27 -17.57 18.90
N TYR A 322 -0.88 -16.83 17.99
CA TYR A 322 -2.00 -15.93 18.30
C TYR A 322 -3.23 -16.66 18.81
N GLU A 323 -3.65 -17.74 18.16
CA GLU A 323 -4.77 -18.56 18.61
C GLU A 323 -4.49 -19.31 19.93
N PHE A 324 -3.20 -19.59 20.20
CA PHE A 324 -2.80 -20.18 21.47
C PHE A 324 -3.04 -19.22 22.64
N TYR A 325 -2.73 -17.94 22.47
CA TYR A 325 -2.94 -16.91 23.52
C TYR A 325 -4.42 -16.67 23.84
N THR A 326 -5.34 -17.02 22.94
CA THR A 326 -6.79 -16.81 23.17
C THR A 326 -7.46 -17.91 23.96
N ARG A 327 -6.81 -19.06 24.18
CA ARG A 327 -7.34 -20.19 24.94
C ARG A 327 -7.48 -19.83 26.42
N ASP A 328 -8.63 -20.09 27.02
CA ASP A 328 -8.91 -19.70 28.43
C ASP A 328 -7.89 -20.24 29.43
N LEU A 329 -7.48 -21.52 29.28
CA LEU A 329 -6.44 -22.11 30.09
C LEU A 329 -5.12 -21.33 30.00
N VAL A 330 -4.70 -20.97 28.78
CA VAL A 330 -3.46 -20.23 28.55
C VAL A 330 -3.54 -18.82 29.13
N ARG A 331 -4.66 -18.12 28.91
CA ARG A 331 -4.92 -16.81 29.51
C ARG A 331 -4.90 -16.88 31.03
N GLY A 332 -5.51 -17.90 31.62
CA GLY A 332 -5.45 -18.14 33.06
C GLY A 332 -4.01 -18.29 33.56
N MET A 333 -3.17 -19.06 32.86
CA MET A 333 -1.76 -19.24 33.22
C MET A 333 -0.94 -17.95 33.08
N ILE A 334 -1.09 -17.23 31.95
CA ILE A 334 -0.33 -16.00 31.67
C ILE A 334 -0.58 -14.94 32.73
N TYR A 335 -1.81 -14.79 33.20
CA TYR A 335 -2.21 -13.71 34.12
C TYR A 335 -2.47 -14.18 35.55
N GLY A 336 -2.28 -15.46 35.85
CA GLY A 336 -2.60 -16.00 37.19
C GLY A 336 -4.03 -15.74 37.63
N GLY A 337 -4.99 -15.72 36.68
CA GLY A 337 -6.39 -15.39 36.94
C GLY A 337 -6.68 -13.90 37.17
N MET A 338 -5.68 -13.02 37.06
CA MET A 338 -5.82 -11.60 37.44
C MET A 338 -6.04 -10.66 36.23
N ARG A 339 -6.26 -11.18 35.03
CA ARG A 339 -6.35 -10.39 33.77
C ARG A 339 -7.31 -9.20 33.89
N ASP A 340 -8.49 -9.43 34.43
CA ASP A 340 -9.56 -8.42 34.52
C ASP A 340 -9.28 -7.31 35.55
N ARG A 341 -8.27 -7.50 36.40
CA ARG A 341 -7.80 -6.53 37.39
C ARG A 341 -6.56 -5.76 36.94
N ILE A 342 -6.01 -6.08 35.75
CA ILE A 342 -4.85 -5.39 35.15
C ILE A 342 -5.39 -4.32 34.19
N VAL A 343 -5.19 -3.05 34.57
CA VAL A 343 -5.48 -1.88 33.73
C VAL A 343 -4.20 -1.52 32.97
N ALA A 344 -4.25 -1.55 31.64
CA ALA A 344 -3.13 -1.22 30.75
C ALA A 344 -3.45 0.02 29.91
#